data_39f914bb0047243b904288efca3f84ef
#
_entry.id   39f914bb0047243b904288efca3f84ef
#
_cell.length_a   1.000
_cell.length_b   1.000
_cell.length_c   1.000
_cell.angle_alpha   90.00
_cell.angle_beta   90.00
_cell.angle_gamma   90.00
#
_symmetry.space_group_name_H-M   'P 1'
#
loop_
_entity.id
_entity.type
_entity.pdbx_description
1 polymer ?
#
loop_
_entity_poly.entity_id
_entity_poly.type
_entity_poly.pdbx_seq_one_letter_code
_entity_poly.pdbx_strand_id
1 'polypeptide(L)'
;MSYTALVKNELVSVPELQTECELAQLSALIRVSGTLSMHGPGKFAVRIVTETGTVARTVISSSRRLFDLGTSVEYRRSIMHKKRNYLLEISNQDSLAEALSALGIYIPGEGLVSGIPKSVIRTKQAQRAFLRGAFMAGGFLADPLKDFHLE
;
A
#
# COMPACT_ATOMS: atom_id res chain seq x y z
N MET A 1 -2.63 -9.12 -20.01
CA MET A 1 -2.66 -8.13 -18.90
C MET A 1 -4.01 -7.41 -18.96
N SER A 2 -4.68 -7.26 -17.82
CA SER A 2 -5.94 -6.53 -17.73
C SER A 2 -5.74 -5.02 -17.88
N TYR A 3 -6.80 -4.30 -18.26
CA TYR A 3 -6.76 -2.84 -18.34
C TYR A 3 -6.42 -2.22 -16.97
N THR A 4 -6.99 -2.75 -15.89
CA THR A 4 -6.65 -2.36 -14.53
C THR A 4 -5.14 -2.49 -14.24
N ALA A 5 -4.52 -3.58 -14.65
CA ALA A 5 -3.09 -3.78 -14.44
C ALA A 5 -2.24 -2.80 -15.25
N LEU A 6 -2.65 -2.46 -16.47
CA LEU A 6 -1.99 -1.42 -17.28
C LEU A 6 -2.03 -0.07 -16.55
N VAL A 7 -3.19 0.33 -16.08
CA VAL A 7 -3.36 1.60 -15.35
C VAL A 7 -2.53 1.62 -14.07
N LYS A 8 -2.52 0.53 -13.30
CA LYS A 8 -1.70 0.43 -12.09
C LYS A 8 -0.21 0.57 -12.39
N ASN A 9 0.26 -0.04 -13.49
CA ASN A 9 1.66 0.10 -13.92
C ASN A 9 2.00 1.54 -14.30
N GLU A 10 1.10 2.26 -14.95
CA GLU A 10 1.29 3.68 -15.27
C GLU A 10 1.34 4.54 -14.01
N LEU A 11 0.45 4.28 -13.06
CA LEU A 11 0.41 5.03 -11.80
C LEU A 11 1.69 4.87 -10.98
N VAL A 12 2.30 3.69 -11.00
CA VAL A 12 3.60 3.46 -10.35
C VAL A 12 4.70 4.32 -10.96
N SER A 13 4.60 4.62 -12.25
CA SER A 13 5.59 5.42 -12.99
C SER A 13 5.48 6.92 -12.73
N VAL A 14 4.44 7.40 -12.06
CA VAL A 14 4.29 8.81 -11.70
C VAL A 14 5.42 9.19 -10.72
N PRO A 15 6.26 10.19 -11.07
CA PRO A 15 7.36 10.59 -10.20
C PRO A 15 6.83 11.10 -8.86
N GLU A 16 7.37 10.56 -7.79
CA GLU A 16 7.04 11.01 -6.45
C GLU A 16 8.22 11.78 -5.87
N LEU A 17 8.12 13.08 -5.84
CA LEU A 17 9.21 13.97 -5.44
C LEU A 17 9.12 14.42 -3.98
N GLN A 18 7.95 14.30 -3.36
CA GLN A 18 7.70 14.80 -2.01
C GLN A 18 7.46 13.64 -1.04
N THR A 19 8.16 13.68 0.07
CA THR A 19 8.05 12.69 1.15
C THR A 19 6.61 12.55 1.67
N GLU A 20 5.89 13.65 1.82
CA GLU A 20 4.50 13.62 2.28
C GLU A 20 3.56 12.91 1.31
N CYS A 21 3.81 13.01 0.01
CA CYS A 21 3.03 12.31 -1.02
C CYS A 21 3.34 10.81 -1.02
N GLU A 22 4.59 10.46 -0.89
CA GLU A 22 5.01 9.05 -0.77
C GLU A 22 4.44 8.41 0.50
N LEU A 23 4.44 9.14 1.61
CA LEU A 23 3.83 8.70 2.86
C LEU A 23 2.32 8.45 2.69
N ALA A 24 1.61 9.39 2.06
CA ALA A 24 0.18 9.26 1.80
C ALA A 24 -0.13 8.06 0.89
N GLN A 25 0.65 7.86 -0.15
CA GLN A 25 0.52 6.73 -1.06
C GLN A 25 0.74 5.40 -0.34
N LEU A 26 1.79 5.29 0.46
CA LEU A 26 2.09 4.07 1.23
C LEU A 26 1.00 3.80 2.28
N SER A 27 0.51 4.84 2.96
CA SER A 27 -0.59 4.72 3.90
C SER A 27 -1.83 4.10 3.24
N ALA A 28 -2.21 4.59 2.06
CA ALA A 28 -3.34 4.05 1.32
C ALA A 28 -3.11 2.60 0.87
N LEU A 29 -1.93 2.28 0.37
CA LEU A 29 -1.56 0.92 -0.03
C LEU A 29 -1.73 -0.07 1.12
N ILE A 30 -1.21 0.26 2.29
CA ILE A 30 -1.30 -0.61 3.47
C ILE A 30 -2.74 -0.68 4.00
N ARG A 31 -3.48 0.42 4.03
CA ARG A 31 -4.88 0.44 4.50
C ARG A 31 -5.80 -0.42 3.66
N VAL A 32 -5.65 -0.37 2.35
CA VAL A 32 -6.58 -1.07 1.43
C VAL A 32 -6.20 -2.52 1.24
N SER A 33 -4.91 -2.84 1.10
CA SER A 33 -4.44 -4.20 0.79
C SER A 33 -3.71 -4.90 1.93
N GLY A 34 -3.50 -4.21 3.05
CA GLY A 34 -2.75 -4.73 4.18
C GLY A 34 -3.61 -5.36 5.26
N THR A 35 -3.00 -6.28 5.98
CA THR A 35 -3.52 -6.86 7.22
C THR A 35 -2.49 -6.62 8.32
N LEU A 36 -2.91 -5.99 9.41
CA LEU A 36 -2.08 -5.76 10.58
C LEU A 36 -2.30 -6.88 11.59
N SER A 37 -1.21 -7.54 11.99
CA SER A 37 -1.19 -8.53 13.07
C SER A 37 -0.51 -7.96 14.28
N MET A 38 -1.03 -8.26 15.46
CA MET A 38 -0.44 -7.88 16.74
C MET A 38 0.00 -9.14 17.49
N HIS A 39 1.27 -9.21 17.85
CA HIS A 39 1.88 -10.37 18.53
C HIS A 39 2.33 -10.03 19.96
N GLY A 40 1.66 -9.10 20.59
CA GLY A 40 1.97 -8.59 21.93
C GLY A 40 2.16 -7.07 21.92
N PRO A 41 2.38 -6.45 23.09
CA PRO A 41 2.53 -4.99 23.18
C PRO A 41 3.68 -4.46 22.32
N GLY A 42 3.37 -3.56 21.38
CA GLY A 42 4.33 -2.95 20.47
C GLY A 42 4.93 -3.87 19.41
N LYS A 43 4.43 -5.11 19.28
CA LYS A 43 4.90 -6.09 18.29
C LYS A 43 3.88 -6.26 17.17
N PHE A 44 4.23 -5.77 16.01
CA PHE A 44 3.35 -5.78 14.84
C PHE A 44 3.99 -6.51 13.66
N ALA A 45 3.14 -7.01 12.78
CA ALA A 45 3.52 -7.42 11.44
C ALA A 45 2.46 -6.94 10.46
N VAL A 46 2.90 -6.50 9.29
CA VAL A 46 2.01 -6.07 8.21
C VAL A 46 2.16 -7.02 7.04
N ARG A 47 1.06 -7.54 6.56
CA ARG A 47 1.02 -8.44 5.40
C ARG A 47 0.21 -7.79 4.29
N ILE A 48 0.76 -7.74 3.09
CA ILE A 48 0.16 -7.11 1.92
C ILE A 48 0.14 -8.12 0.78
N VAL A 49 -1.02 -8.24 0.12
CA VAL A 49 -1.17 -9.11 -1.06
C VAL A 49 -1.50 -8.24 -2.26
N THR A 50 -0.77 -8.42 -3.35
CA THR A 50 -1.05 -7.76 -4.63
C THR A 50 -0.79 -8.70 -5.80
N GLU A 51 -1.59 -8.55 -6.85
CA GLU A 51 -1.38 -9.28 -8.12
C GLU A 51 -0.37 -8.58 -9.03
N THR A 52 -0.01 -7.34 -8.73
CA THR A 52 0.80 -6.47 -9.59
C THR A 52 2.22 -6.32 -9.04
N GLY A 53 3.21 -6.82 -9.76
CA GLY A 53 4.61 -6.78 -9.33
C GLY A 53 5.17 -5.37 -9.15
N THR A 54 4.75 -4.41 -9.96
CA THR A 54 5.15 -3.00 -9.83
C THR A 54 4.60 -2.36 -8.56
N VAL A 55 3.38 -2.71 -8.16
CA VAL A 55 2.80 -2.28 -6.87
C VAL A 55 3.60 -2.89 -5.71
N ALA A 56 3.94 -4.17 -5.78
CA ALA A 56 4.79 -4.81 -4.78
C ALA A 56 6.13 -4.09 -4.61
N ARG A 57 6.81 -3.76 -5.71
CA ARG A 57 8.06 -3.00 -5.67
C ARG A 57 7.89 -1.61 -5.06
N THR A 58 6.77 -0.95 -5.33
CA THR A 58 6.47 0.36 -4.75
C THR A 58 6.36 0.28 -3.23
N VAL A 59 5.66 -0.72 -2.71
CA VAL A 59 5.56 -0.94 -1.26
C VAL A 59 6.94 -1.17 -0.65
N ILE A 60 7.75 -2.03 -1.25
CA ILE A 60 9.10 -2.34 -0.76
C ILE A 60 9.99 -1.09 -0.74
N SER A 61 10.04 -0.37 -1.85
CA SER A 61 10.90 0.81 -1.98
C SER A 61 10.46 1.97 -1.09
N SER A 62 9.17 2.22 -0.97
CA SER A 62 8.64 3.26 -0.10
C SER A 62 8.86 2.93 1.38
N SER A 63 8.65 1.69 1.79
CA SER A 63 8.90 1.24 3.17
C SER A 63 10.37 1.40 3.55
N ARG A 64 11.27 1.06 2.63
CA ARG A 64 12.72 1.22 2.84
C ARG A 64 13.12 2.69 2.88
N ARG A 65 12.66 3.48 1.93
CA ARG A 65 13.04 4.89 1.80
C ARG A 65 12.51 5.76 2.94
N LEU A 66 11.24 5.56 3.33
CA LEU A 66 10.61 6.37 4.37
C LEU A 66 10.98 5.95 5.79
N PHE A 67 11.16 4.65 6.04
CA PHE A 67 11.26 4.12 7.40
C PHE A 67 12.38 3.12 7.60
N ASP A 68 13.19 2.87 6.59
CA ASP A 68 14.24 1.84 6.61
C ASP A 68 13.72 0.44 6.99
N LEU A 69 12.48 0.14 6.61
CA LEU A 69 11.86 -1.15 6.87
C LEU A 69 12.25 -2.17 5.82
N GLY A 70 12.70 -3.34 6.27
CA GLY A 70 12.88 -4.51 5.44
C GLY A 70 11.54 -5.21 5.18
N THR A 71 11.36 -5.70 3.96
CA THR A 71 10.15 -6.41 3.53
C THR A 71 10.53 -7.73 2.91
N SER A 72 9.92 -8.83 3.37
CA SER A 72 10.06 -10.13 2.71
C SER A 72 8.99 -10.28 1.62
N VAL A 73 9.33 -11.01 0.56
CA VAL A 73 8.45 -11.21 -0.60
C VAL A 73 8.33 -12.70 -0.88
N GLU A 74 7.10 -13.17 -0.95
CA GLU A 74 6.79 -14.52 -1.42
C GLU A 74 5.96 -14.41 -2.71
N TYR A 75 6.37 -15.11 -3.73
CA TYR A 75 5.64 -15.18 -4.99
C TYR A 75 4.87 -16.49 -5.04
N ARG A 76 3.56 -16.37 -5.19
CA ARG A 76 2.66 -17.53 -5.32
C ARG A 76 1.95 -17.50 -6.67
N ARG A 77 2.01 -18.63 -7.37
CA ARG A 77 1.27 -18.85 -8.60
C ARG A 77 0.18 -19.90 -8.34
N SER A 78 -1.08 -19.50 -8.43
CA SER A 78 -2.18 -20.44 -8.39
C SER A 78 -2.33 -21.12 -9.75
N ILE A 79 -2.16 -22.42 -9.78
CA ILE A 79 -2.33 -23.24 -11.00
C ILE A 79 -3.80 -23.26 -11.44
N MET A 80 -4.72 -23.31 -10.48
CA MET A 80 -6.17 -23.38 -10.77
C MET A 80 -6.75 -22.09 -11.36
N HIS A 81 -6.26 -20.93 -10.95
CA HIS A 81 -6.82 -19.64 -11.37
C HIS A 81 -5.91 -18.83 -12.28
N LYS A 82 -4.74 -19.36 -12.65
CA LYS A 82 -3.71 -18.66 -13.44
C LYS A 82 -3.34 -17.27 -12.87
N LYS A 83 -3.62 -17.03 -11.59
CA LYS A 83 -3.33 -15.77 -10.92
C LYS A 83 -1.96 -15.80 -10.26
N ARG A 84 -1.28 -14.67 -10.35
CA ARG A 84 0.00 -14.42 -9.69
C ARG A 84 -0.26 -13.53 -8.49
N ASN A 85 0.24 -13.93 -7.33
CA ASN A 85 0.15 -13.12 -6.12
C ASN A 85 1.54 -12.89 -5.54
N TYR A 86 1.78 -11.65 -5.16
CA TYR A 86 2.93 -11.26 -4.36
C TYR A 86 2.45 -11.06 -2.93
N LEU A 87 3.00 -11.85 -2.03
CA LEU A 87 2.76 -11.73 -0.61
C LEU A 87 3.95 -11.01 0.02
N LEU A 88 3.72 -9.80 0.49
CA LEU A 88 4.70 -8.98 1.18
C LEU A 88 4.48 -9.09 2.67
N GLU A 89 5.55 -9.21 3.44
CA GLU A 89 5.49 -9.15 4.88
C GLU A 89 6.53 -8.19 5.43
N ILE A 90 6.06 -7.22 6.19
CA ILE A 90 6.88 -6.34 7.02
C ILE A 90 6.77 -6.90 8.42
N SER A 91 7.79 -7.67 8.84
CA SER A 91 7.83 -8.28 10.16
C SER A 91 8.16 -7.26 11.23
N ASN A 92 8.01 -7.65 12.49
CA ASN A 92 8.32 -6.78 13.61
C ASN A 92 9.78 -6.29 13.55
N GLN A 93 9.94 -4.98 13.51
CA GLN A 93 11.21 -4.26 13.44
C GLN A 93 11.11 -3.04 14.34
N ASP A 94 12.26 -2.51 14.79
CA ASP A 94 12.30 -1.40 15.74
C ASP A 94 11.55 -0.14 15.24
N SER A 95 11.59 0.13 13.95
CA SER A 95 10.94 1.31 13.37
C SER A 95 9.48 1.07 12.92
N LEU A 96 8.96 -0.15 13.01
CA LEU A 96 7.61 -0.46 12.48
C LEU A 96 6.50 0.25 13.24
N ALA A 97 6.56 0.29 14.57
CA ALA A 97 5.55 0.98 15.37
C ALA A 97 5.51 2.49 15.08
N GLU A 98 6.67 3.13 14.94
CA GLU A 98 6.76 4.54 14.55
C GLU A 98 6.25 4.77 13.12
N ALA A 99 6.56 3.87 12.21
CA ALA A 99 6.07 3.91 10.84
C ALA A 99 4.54 3.83 10.78
N LEU A 100 3.94 2.92 11.51
CA LEU A 100 2.48 2.78 11.59
C LEU A 100 1.81 4.04 12.16
N SER A 101 2.44 4.67 13.13
CA SER A 101 1.98 5.95 13.69
C SER A 101 2.09 7.09 12.67
N ALA A 102 3.22 7.21 11.99
CA ALA A 102 3.42 8.23 10.95
C ALA A 102 2.47 8.05 9.75
N LEU A 103 2.18 6.80 9.39
CA LEU A 103 1.20 6.48 8.34
C LEU A 103 -0.26 6.69 8.80
N GLY A 104 -0.48 6.97 10.08
CA GLY A 104 -1.80 7.16 10.66
C GLY A 104 -2.65 5.90 10.71
N ILE A 105 -2.03 4.73 10.79
CA ILE A 105 -2.71 3.43 10.81
C ILE A 105 -2.94 2.95 12.24
N TYR A 106 -1.91 3.04 13.07
CA TYR A 106 -1.97 2.68 14.48
C TYR A 106 -1.27 3.74 15.31
N ILE A 107 -1.95 4.27 16.32
CA ILE A 107 -1.40 5.27 17.23
C ILE A 107 -1.30 4.66 18.63
N PRO A 108 -0.10 4.63 19.25
CA PRO A 108 0.05 4.12 20.61
C PRO A 108 -0.88 4.84 21.60
N GLY A 109 -1.60 4.07 22.41
CA GLY A 109 -2.59 4.58 23.35
C GLY A 109 -3.99 4.81 22.77
N GLU A 110 -4.13 4.93 21.46
CA GLU A 110 -5.41 5.12 20.78
C GLU A 110 -5.85 3.89 19.99
N GLY A 111 -4.89 3.07 19.52
CA GLY A 111 -5.15 1.86 18.74
C GLY A 111 -5.23 2.11 17.24
N LEU A 112 -5.99 1.26 16.56
CA LEU A 112 -6.23 1.39 15.11
C LEU A 112 -7.03 2.65 14.81
N VAL A 113 -6.56 3.41 13.83
CA VAL A 113 -7.21 4.66 13.41
C VAL A 113 -8.27 4.33 12.36
N SER A 114 -9.53 4.63 12.67
CA SER A 114 -10.61 4.63 11.70
C SER A 114 -10.59 5.95 10.90
N GLY A 115 -10.83 5.86 9.61
CA GLY A 115 -10.76 7.03 8.75
C GLY A 115 -9.33 7.45 8.41
N ILE A 116 -9.19 8.53 7.65
CA ILE A 116 -7.91 9.04 7.17
C ILE A 116 -7.50 10.26 8.00
N PRO A 117 -6.38 10.19 8.75
CA PRO A 117 -5.93 11.34 9.52
C PRO A 117 -5.58 12.53 8.61
N LYS A 118 -5.96 13.72 9.03
CA LYS A 118 -5.64 14.95 8.29
C LYS A 118 -4.14 15.15 8.09
N SER A 119 -3.33 14.66 9.03
CA SER A 119 -1.86 14.72 8.94
C SER A 119 -1.29 13.99 7.72
N VAL A 120 -1.98 12.95 7.23
CA VAL A 120 -1.56 12.15 6.06
C VAL A 120 -1.98 12.79 4.75
N ILE A 121 -3.10 13.51 4.74
CA ILE A 121 -3.70 14.11 3.55
C ILE A 121 -3.81 15.63 3.65
N ARG A 122 -2.76 16.27 4.16
CA ARG A 122 -2.73 17.70 4.47
C ARG A 122 -2.83 18.59 3.24
N THR A 123 -2.19 18.19 2.13
CA THR A 123 -2.17 18.95 0.88
C THR A 123 -2.98 18.26 -0.21
N LYS A 124 -3.32 18.98 -1.26
CA LYS A 124 -3.99 18.40 -2.43
C LYS A 124 -3.12 17.34 -3.12
N GLN A 125 -1.81 17.55 -3.15
CA GLN A 125 -0.87 16.57 -3.70
C GLN A 125 -0.87 15.28 -2.88
N ALA A 126 -0.86 15.39 -1.55
CA ALA A 126 -0.95 14.23 -0.66
C ALA A 126 -2.30 13.49 -0.82
N GLN A 127 -3.40 14.22 -0.97
CA GLN A 127 -4.72 13.65 -1.24
C GLN A 127 -4.74 12.85 -2.55
N ARG A 128 -4.16 13.41 -3.61
CA ARG A 128 -4.02 12.70 -4.90
C ARG A 128 -3.15 11.47 -4.78
N ALA A 129 -2.04 11.56 -4.08
CA ALA A 129 -1.15 10.43 -3.83
C ALA A 129 -1.83 9.33 -3.02
N PHE A 130 -2.64 9.70 -2.02
CA PHE A 130 -3.45 8.75 -1.26
C PHE A 130 -4.45 8.01 -2.15
N LEU A 131 -5.20 8.72 -2.99
CA LEU A 131 -6.14 8.11 -3.94
C LEU A 131 -5.43 7.19 -4.93
N ARG A 132 -4.26 7.61 -5.42
CA ARG A 132 -3.43 6.77 -6.30
C ARG A 132 -3.03 5.47 -5.61
N GLY A 133 -2.57 5.55 -4.37
CA GLY A 133 -2.22 4.38 -3.57
C GLY A 133 -3.41 3.46 -3.31
N ALA A 134 -4.57 4.02 -3.00
CA ALA A 134 -5.80 3.25 -2.80
C ALA A 134 -6.21 2.49 -4.06
N PHE A 135 -6.14 3.14 -5.22
CA PHE A 135 -6.43 2.48 -6.50
C PHE A 135 -5.40 1.40 -6.83
N MET A 136 -4.11 1.67 -6.65
CA MET A 136 -3.07 0.65 -6.85
C MET A 136 -3.27 -0.58 -5.97
N ALA A 137 -3.77 -0.39 -4.75
CA ALA A 137 -4.00 -1.46 -3.79
C ALA A 137 -5.22 -2.32 -4.14
N GLY A 138 -6.35 -1.70 -4.42
CA GLY A 138 -7.63 -2.40 -4.57
C GLY A 138 -8.53 -1.89 -5.69
N GLY A 139 -8.08 -0.92 -6.48
CA GLY A 139 -8.89 -0.35 -7.54
C GLY A 139 -9.12 -1.29 -8.72
N PHE A 140 -10.25 -1.09 -9.37
CA PHE A 140 -10.61 -1.76 -10.61
C PHE A 140 -11.10 -0.73 -11.63
N LEU A 141 -10.67 -0.89 -12.88
CA LEU A 141 -11.13 -0.08 -14.01
C LEU A 141 -11.41 -0.99 -15.19
N ALA A 142 -12.65 -0.97 -15.67
CA ALA A 142 -13.02 -1.69 -16.87
C ALA A 142 -12.32 -1.10 -18.10
N ASP A 143 -12.12 -1.93 -19.13
CA ASP A 143 -11.64 -1.46 -20.43
C ASP A 143 -12.67 -0.50 -21.02
N PRO A 144 -12.32 0.79 -21.26
CA PRO A 144 -13.26 1.78 -21.76
C PRO A 144 -13.87 1.47 -23.13
N LEU A 145 -13.25 0.54 -23.88
CA LEU A 145 -13.79 0.07 -25.15
C LEU A 145 -14.95 -0.94 -24.97
N LYS A 146 -15.11 -1.46 -23.75
CA LYS A 146 -16.11 -2.49 -23.42
C LYS A 146 -17.17 -1.99 -22.46
N ASP A 147 -16.75 -1.23 -21.45
CA ASP A 147 -17.65 -0.75 -20.38
C ASP A 147 -17.05 0.46 -19.67
N PHE A 148 -17.89 1.19 -18.93
CA PHE A 148 -17.44 2.31 -18.09
C PHE A 148 -17.70 1.96 -16.62
N HIS A 149 -16.69 1.42 -15.95
CA HIS A 149 -16.79 1.06 -14.55
C HIS A 149 -15.48 1.33 -13.82
N LEU A 150 -15.55 2.03 -12.71
CA LEU A 150 -14.44 2.36 -11.81
C LEU A 150 -14.85 2.03 -10.37
N GLU A 151 -14.02 1.23 -9.69
CA GLU A 151 -14.13 0.93 -8.26
C GLU A 151 -12.84 1.23 -7.52
#